data_25c26577539ce4ad60cc9e376fab0653
#
_entry.id   25c26577539ce4ad60cc9e376fab0653
#
_cell.length_a   1.000
_cell.length_b   1.000
_cell.length_c   1.000
_cell.angle_alpha   90.00
_cell.angle_beta   90.00
_cell.angle_gamma   90.00
#
_symmetry.space_group_name_H-M   'P 1'
#
loop_
_entity.id
_entity.type
_entity.pdbx_description
1 polymer ?
#
loop_
_entity_poly.entity_id
_entity_poly.type
_entity_poly.pdbx_seq_one_letter_code
_entity_poly.pdbx_strand_id
1 'polypeptide(L)'
;MSKTPSLKFVHHPHPAPLAADKRAELLKNPGFGRVFSDHMVTIRYSESQGWHDARVEPRAPIPMDPAAAVLHYAQEIFEGLKAYRTADGGATLFRPLAEMPEDMRARMRYPEGIFTVQAA
;
A
#
# COMPACT_ATOMS: atom_id res chain seq x y z
N MET A 1 2.39 -16.67 -22.59
CA MET A 1 2.39 -15.51 -21.64
C MET A 1 1.19 -15.65 -20.74
N SER A 2 1.40 -16.07 -19.51
CA SER A 2 0.32 -16.13 -18.50
C SER A 2 -0.07 -14.70 -18.15
N LYS A 3 -1.30 -14.29 -18.47
CA LYS A 3 -1.87 -13.03 -18.02
C LYS A 3 -1.98 -13.12 -16.50
N THR A 4 -1.18 -12.36 -15.79
CA THR A 4 -1.40 -12.14 -14.36
C THR A 4 -2.83 -11.65 -14.19
N PRO A 5 -3.69 -12.34 -13.43
CA PRO A 5 -5.06 -11.88 -13.23
C PRO A 5 -5.02 -10.49 -12.58
N SER A 6 -5.73 -9.53 -13.15
CA SER A 6 -5.83 -8.21 -12.55
C SER A 6 -6.61 -8.32 -11.24
N LEU A 7 -5.99 -7.91 -10.13
CA LEU A 7 -6.66 -7.87 -8.84
C LEU A 7 -7.80 -6.84 -8.87
N LYS A 8 -8.97 -7.25 -8.42
CA LYS A 8 -10.09 -6.35 -8.23
C LYS A 8 -10.08 -5.84 -6.79
N PHE A 9 -9.89 -4.54 -6.63
CA PHE A 9 -9.91 -3.92 -5.31
C PHE A 9 -11.32 -3.67 -4.82
N VAL A 10 -11.60 -4.08 -3.59
CA VAL A 10 -12.83 -3.72 -2.86
C VAL A 10 -12.53 -2.48 -2.04
N HIS A 11 -13.34 -1.43 -2.22
CA HIS A 11 -13.18 -0.17 -1.50
C HIS A 11 -14.13 -0.09 -0.31
N HIS A 12 -13.58 0.06 0.88
CA HIS A 12 -14.30 0.28 2.13
C HIS A 12 -14.08 1.75 2.55
N PRO A 13 -15.10 2.61 2.43
CA PRO A 13 -14.94 4.01 2.79
C PRO A 13 -14.67 4.20 4.29
N HIS A 14 -13.84 5.16 4.62
CA HIS A 14 -13.58 5.51 6.02
C HIS A 14 -14.85 6.15 6.63
N PRO A 15 -15.32 5.69 7.81
CA PRO A 15 -16.56 6.20 8.41
C PRO A 15 -16.46 7.65 8.85
N ALA A 16 -15.27 8.14 9.14
CA ALA A 16 -15.00 9.52 9.56
C ALA A 16 -13.66 10.00 8.97
N PRO A 17 -13.59 10.29 7.66
CA PRO A 17 -12.36 10.72 7.03
C PRO A 17 -11.93 12.10 7.56
N LEU A 18 -10.64 12.38 7.55
CA LEU A 18 -10.12 13.69 7.95
C LEU A 18 -10.70 14.80 7.06
N ALA A 19 -11.25 15.83 7.68
CA ALA A 19 -11.81 16.97 6.97
C ALA A 19 -10.78 17.62 6.03
N ALA A 20 -11.23 18.09 4.86
CA ALA A 20 -10.35 18.57 3.79
C ALA A 20 -9.46 19.74 4.21
N ASP A 21 -10.00 20.67 5.03
CA ASP A 21 -9.28 21.82 5.59
C ASP A 21 -8.16 21.37 6.54
N LYS A 22 -8.46 20.45 7.45
CA LYS A 22 -7.47 19.87 8.37
C LYS A 22 -6.38 19.08 7.62
N ARG A 23 -6.78 18.32 6.62
CA ARG A 23 -5.82 17.60 5.76
C ARG A 23 -4.90 18.59 5.03
N ALA A 24 -5.45 19.65 4.45
CA ALA A 24 -4.67 20.67 3.75
C ALA A 24 -3.66 21.35 4.70
N GLU A 25 -4.04 21.59 5.97
CA GLU A 25 -3.14 22.18 6.97
C GLU A 25 -1.99 21.21 7.31
N LEU A 26 -2.28 19.93 7.56
CA LEU A 26 -1.26 18.92 7.86
C LEU A 26 -0.27 18.75 6.71
N LEU A 27 -0.74 18.84 5.46
CA LEU A 27 0.10 18.66 4.26
C LEU A 27 1.00 19.86 3.95
N LYS A 28 0.85 20.99 4.63
CA LYS A 28 1.79 22.12 4.48
C LYS A 28 3.20 21.76 4.98
N ASN A 29 3.28 20.94 6.02
CA ASN A 29 4.55 20.45 6.58
C ASN A 29 4.39 19.03 7.14
N PRO A 30 4.24 18.02 6.26
CA PRO A 30 3.91 16.67 6.69
C PRO A 30 5.04 15.98 7.47
N GLY A 31 6.29 16.43 7.31
CA GLY A 31 7.44 15.74 7.86
C GLY A 31 7.61 14.34 7.26
N PHE A 32 8.43 13.51 7.92
CA PHE A 32 8.62 12.11 7.54
C PHE A 32 8.03 11.18 8.60
N GLY A 33 7.16 10.24 8.17
CA GLY A 33 6.59 9.24 9.06
C GLY A 33 5.64 9.77 10.15
N ARG A 34 5.05 10.95 9.98
CA ARG A 34 4.17 11.59 10.98
C ARG A 34 2.73 11.73 10.50
N VAL A 35 2.53 11.94 9.21
CA VAL A 35 1.20 12.10 8.61
C VAL A 35 0.93 10.88 7.75
N PHE A 36 -0.24 10.29 7.93
CA PHE A 36 -0.65 9.05 7.25
C PHE A 36 -2.01 9.26 6.60
N SER A 37 -2.27 8.49 5.53
CA SER A 37 -3.58 8.49 4.87
C SER A 37 -4.66 7.86 5.77
N ASP A 38 -5.92 8.23 5.52
CA ASP A 38 -7.08 7.65 6.20
C ASP A 38 -7.28 6.17 5.84
N HIS A 39 -6.75 5.75 4.71
CA HIS A 39 -6.89 4.38 4.18
C HIS A 39 -5.54 3.69 4.05
N MET A 40 -5.58 2.39 4.07
CA MET A 40 -4.48 1.51 3.72
C MET A 40 -4.92 0.53 2.63
N VAL A 41 -3.96 -0.02 1.91
CA VAL A 41 -4.18 -1.11 0.96
C VAL A 41 -3.71 -2.41 1.59
N THR A 42 -4.56 -3.41 1.56
CA THR A 42 -4.21 -4.77 1.97
C THR A 42 -4.46 -5.75 0.83
N ILE A 43 -3.53 -6.66 0.61
CA ILE A 43 -3.65 -7.72 -0.40
C ILE A 43 -3.11 -8.99 0.25
N ARG A 44 -3.89 -10.05 0.21
CA ARG A 44 -3.47 -11.34 0.74
C ARG A 44 -2.80 -12.19 -0.33
N TYR A 45 -1.91 -13.04 0.12
CA TYR A 45 -1.31 -14.08 -0.69
C TYR A 45 -1.42 -15.43 0.00
N SER A 46 -1.78 -16.46 -0.76
CA SER A 46 -1.69 -17.85 -0.34
C SER A 46 -1.20 -18.70 -1.51
N GLU A 47 -0.57 -19.83 -1.24
CA GLU A 47 -0.09 -20.72 -2.31
C GLU A 47 -1.24 -21.24 -3.18
N SER A 48 -2.41 -21.50 -2.58
CA SER A 48 -3.56 -22.04 -3.27
C SER A 48 -4.30 -21.03 -4.16
N GLN A 49 -4.27 -19.73 -3.81
CA GLN A 49 -5.03 -18.69 -4.48
C GLN A 49 -4.15 -17.63 -5.18
N GLY A 50 -2.84 -17.61 -4.88
CA GLY A 50 -1.97 -16.51 -5.27
C GLY A 50 -2.38 -15.20 -4.56
N TRP A 51 -2.22 -14.06 -5.21
CA TRP A 51 -2.67 -12.76 -4.72
C TRP A 51 -4.18 -12.63 -4.78
N HIS A 52 -4.83 -12.38 -3.66
CA HIS A 52 -6.28 -12.31 -3.53
C HIS A 52 -6.69 -11.29 -2.46
N ASP A 53 -8.00 -11.08 -2.32
CA ASP A 53 -8.61 -10.24 -1.29
C ASP A 53 -7.97 -8.83 -1.22
N ALA A 54 -7.84 -8.17 -2.37
CA ALA A 54 -7.30 -6.82 -2.45
C ALA A 54 -8.32 -5.80 -1.97
N ARG A 55 -7.94 -4.97 -0.99
CA ARG A 55 -8.81 -3.99 -0.36
C ARG A 55 -8.15 -2.63 -0.25
N VAL A 56 -8.96 -1.58 -0.35
CA VAL A 56 -8.65 -0.24 0.12
C VAL A 56 -9.57 0.00 1.31
N GLU A 57 -9.05 0.04 2.51
CA GLU A 57 -9.83 0.03 3.75
C GLU A 57 -9.31 1.06 4.77
N PRO A 58 -10.13 1.46 5.77
CA PRO A 58 -9.67 2.37 6.80
C PRO A 58 -8.41 1.88 7.47
N ARG A 59 -7.46 2.80 7.68
CA ARG A 59 -6.20 2.47 8.34
C ARG A 59 -6.45 2.01 9.78
N ALA A 60 -5.96 0.83 10.10
CA ALA A 60 -6.10 0.21 11.42
C ALA A 60 -4.83 -0.58 11.79
N PRO A 61 -4.63 -0.92 13.05
CA PRO A 61 -3.61 -1.87 13.45
C PRO A 61 -3.80 -3.22 12.74
N ILE A 62 -2.69 -3.83 12.32
CA ILE A 62 -2.70 -5.15 11.72
C ILE A 62 -2.43 -6.15 12.84
N PRO A 63 -3.37 -7.07 13.17
CA PRO A 63 -3.11 -8.12 14.14
C PRO A 63 -2.05 -9.07 13.56
N MET A 64 -1.02 -9.34 14.36
CA MET A 64 0.14 -10.09 13.90
C MET A 64 0.57 -11.08 14.98
N ASP A 65 0.88 -12.30 14.56
CA ASP A 65 1.47 -13.29 15.46
C ASP A 65 2.85 -12.81 15.92
N PRO A 66 3.21 -12.93 17.21
CA PRO A 66 4.53 -12.56 17.70
C PRO A 66 5.69 -13.29 16.99
N ALA A 67 5.43 -14.46 16.39
CA ALA A 67 6.41 -15.21 15.60
C ALA A 67 6.46 -14.79 14.11
N ALA A 68 5.71 -13.77 13.70
CA ALA A 68 5.70 -13.32 12.32
C ALA A 68 7.10 -12.94 11.84
N ALA A 69 7.50 -13.42 10.66
CA ALA A 69 8.83 -13.25 10.11
C ALA A 69 9.22 -11.77 9.93
N VAL A 70 8.28 -10.89 9.67
CA VAL A 70 8.52 -9.44 9.57
C VAL A 70 9.13 -8.87 10.86
N LEU A 71 8.73 -9.39 12.03
CA LEU A 71 9.21 -8.92 13.33
C LEU A 71 10.62 -9.39 13.67
N HIS A 72 11.10 -10.50 13.08
CA HIS A 72 12.33 -11.16 13.46
C HIS A 72 13.37 -11.22 12.34
N TYR A 73 12.92 -11.25 11.09
CA TYR A 73 13.78 -11.44 9.92
C TYR A 73 13.66 -10.31 8.90
N ALA A 74 13.05 -9.15 9.29
CA ALA A 74 12.86 -8.01 8.42
C ALA A 74 12.28 -8.40 7.03
N GLN A 75 11.28 -9.27 7.03
CA GLN A 75 10.59 -9.68 5.81
C GLN A 75 9.64 -8.57 5.35
N GLU A 76 10.23 -7.47 4.95
CA GLU A 76 9.54 -6.26 4.54
C GLU A 76 10.32 -5.57 3.41
N ILE A 77 9.64 -4.72 2.68
CA ILE A 77 10.25 -3.81 1.71
C ILE A 77 9.81 -2.38 2.01
N PHE A 78 10.70 -1.43 1.75
CA PHE A 78 10.36 -0.01 1.75
C PHE A 78 10.45 0.51 0.31
N GLU A 79 9.37 1.14 -0.16
CA GLU A 79 9.29 1.74 -1.49
C GLU A 79 8.66 3.13 -1.39
N GLY A 80 9.22 4.10 -2.08
CA GLY A 80 8.75 5.47 -2.10
C GLY A 80 8.15 5.82 -3.46
N LEU A 81 6.84 6.08 -3.48
CA LEU A 81 6.13 6.56 -4.66
C LEU A 81 5.53 7.93 -4.39
N LYS A 82 5.55 8.81 -5.40
CA LYS A 82 4.87 10.10 -5.34
C LYS A 82 3.74 10.16 -6.36
N ALA A 83 2.56 10.55 -5.88
CA ALA A 83 1.45 10.91 -6.72
C ALA A 83 1.37 12.44 -6.84
N TYR A 84 1.27 12.95 -8.05
CA TYR A 84 1.14 14.38 -8.32
C TYR A 84 -0.28 14.67 -8.78
N ARG A 85 -0.90 15.69 -8.19
CA ARG A 85 -2.22 16.15 -8.63
C ARG A 85 -2.10 16.84 -9.97
N THR A 86 -2.94 16.46 -10.92
CA THR A 86 -3.04 17.10 -12.23
C THR A 86 -4.06 18.24 -12.22
N ALA A 87 -3.96 19.16 -13.19
CA ALA A 87 -4.83 20.35 -13.27
C ALA A 87 -6.31 20.00 -13.46
N ASP A 88 -6.61 18.84 -14.04
CA ASP A 88 -7.96 18.28 -14.23
C ASP A 88 -8.50 17.56 -12.99
N GLY A 89 -7.78 17.59 -11.87
CA GLY A 89 -8.17 16.95 -10.61
C GLY A 89 -7.81 15.46 -10.51
N GLY A 90 -7.15 14.91 -11.51
CA GLY A 90 -6.62 13.56 -11.48
C GLY A 90 -5.34 13.43 -10.66
N ALA A 91 -4.71 12.27 -10.73
CA ALA A 91 -3.40 11.99 -10.16
C ALA A 91 -2.51 11.25 -11.16
N THR A 92 -1.23 11.58 -11.17
CA THR A 92 -0.24 10.89 -11.98
C THR A 92 0.90 10.37 -11.11
N LEU A 93 1.42 9.20 -11.46
CA LEU A 93 2.58 8.58 -10.85
C LEU A 93 3.76 8.67 -11.83
N PHE A 94 4.94 9.00 -11.32
CA PHE A 94 6.14 9.02 -12.14
C PHE A 94 6.86 7.68 -12.05
N ARG A 95 6.92 6.95 -13.18
CA ARG A 95 7.69 5.71 -13.38
C ARG A 95 7.55 4.66 -12.25
N PRO A 96 6.34 4.29 -11.80
CA PRO A 96 6.16 3.45 -10.62
C PRO A 96 6.79 2.05 -10.74
N LEU A 97 7.04 1.55 -11.96
CA LEU A 97 7.60 0.21 -12.21
C LEU A 97 9.05 0.24 -12.72
N ALA A 98 9.59 1.42 -13.07
CA ALA A 98 10.92 1.51 -13.68
C ALA A 98 12.06 1.42 -12.65
N GLU A 99 11.76 1.74 -11.39
CA GLU A 99 12.76 1.78 -10.32
C GLU A 99 12.83 0.49 -9.51
N MET A 100 11.91 -0.46 -9.78
CA MET A 100 11.92 -1.74 -9.08
C MET A 100 12.91 -2.69 -9.77
N PRO A 101 14.03 -3.05 -9.14
CA PRO A 101 14.98 -4.02 -9.68
C PRO A 101 14.26 -5.34 -10.04
N GLU A 102 14.69 -5.98 -11.12
CA GLU A 102 14.05 -7.20 -11.62
C GLU A 102 14.10 -8.35 -10.60
N ASP A 103 15.15 -8.39 -9.79
CA ASP A 103 15.29 -9.31 -8.67
C ASP A 103 14.29 -9.03 -7.53
N MET A 104 13.91 -7.78 -7.29
CA MET A 104 12.83 -7.44 -6.36
C MET A 104 11.47 -7.87 -6.88
N ARG A 105 11.20 -7.72 -8.18
CA ARG A 105 9.98 -8.26 -8.79
C ARG A 105 9.87 -9.77 -8.66
N ALA A 106 11.00 -10.46 -8.77
CA ALA A 106 11.08 -11.91 -8.57
C ALA A 106 10.91 -12.32 -7.10
N ARG A 107 11.37 -11.49 -6.17
CA ARG A 107 11.25 -11.72 -4.73
C ARG A 107 9.88 -11.42 -4.15
N MET A 108 9.01 -10.71 -4.88
CA MET A 108 7.60 -10.55 -4.54
C MET A 108 6.78 -11.86 -4.60
N ARG A 109 7.42 -12.99 -4.88
CA ARG A 109 6.85 -14.34 -4.79
C ARG A 109 7.07 -14.95 -3.40
N TYR A 110 6.77 -14.21 -2.34
CA TYR A 110 6.86 -14.81 -1.01
C TYR A 110 5.57 -15.51 -0.61
N PRO A 111 5.66 -16.68 0.00
CA PRO A 111 4.52 -17.39 0.53
C PRO A 111 3.96 -16.62 1.74
N GLU A 112 2.68 -16.37 1.71
CA GLU A 112 1.84 -15.82 2.77
C GLU A 112 2.32 -14.51 3.42
N GLY A 113 1.78 -13.39 2.95
CA GLY A 113 2.05 -12.05 3.50
C GLY A 113 0.86 -11.10 3.36
N ILE A 114 0.79 -10.15 4.28
CA ILE A 114 -0.06 -8.96 4.16
C ILE A 114 0.85 -7.82 3.72
N PHE A 115 0.58 -7.22 2.57
CA PHE A 115 1.29 -6.03 2.13
C PHE A 115 0.45 -4.80 2.42
N THR A 116 1.04 -3.86 3.13
CA THR A 116 0.44 -2.56 3.40
C THR A 116 1.19 -1.51 2.59
N VAL A 117 0.51 -0.85 1.69
CA VAL A 117 1.03 0.34 1.03
C VAL A 117 0.59 1.54 1.85
N GLN A 118 1.54 2.20 2.46
CA GLN A 118 1.29 3.44 3.15
C GLN A 118 1.50 4.59 2.18
N ALA A 119 0.44 5.29 1.81
CA ALA A 119 0.56 6.53 1.06
C ALA A 119 1.00 7.64 2.02
N ALA A 120 2.12 8.24 1.75
CA ALA A 120 2.60 9.44 2.43
C ALA A 120 1.91 10.68 1.87
#